data_bf6d114a71890e205c5c49e15bcc6914
#
_entry.id   bf6d114a71890e205c5c49e15bcc6914
#
_cell.length_a   1.000
_cell.length_b   1.000
_cell.length_c   1.000
_cell.angle_alpha   90.00
_cell.angle_beta   90.00
_cell.angle_gamma   90.00
#
_symmetry.space_group_name_H-M   'P 1'
#
loop_
_entity.id
_entity.type
_entity.pdbx_description
1 polymer ?
#
loop_
_entity_poly.entity_id
_entity_poly.type
_entity_poly.pdbx_seq_one_letter_code
_entity_poly.pdbx_strand_id
1 'polypeptide(L)'
;MKTPRKNATTIQDLGDDLVITKTTRRNTVGGTWVSGTIHGHRFDALVFPEHAEVPEYEIDDSRISKLWLQRQADKVTVYNWDRGQDVPAADRIAAAIVDFLCAGLAETTYGK
;
A
#
# COMPACT_ATOMS: atom_id res chain seq x y z
N MET A 1 -24.73 -19.55 5.73
CA MET A 1 -24.20 -19.12 5.77
C MET A 1 -23.31 -18.67 5.82
N LYS A 2 -22.98 -18.48 6.05
CA LYS A 2 -22.25 -17.83 6.04
C LYS A 2 -21.14 -17.79 6.51
N THR A 3 -20.75 -17.99 7.08
CA THR A 3 -19.74 -18.05 7.86
C THR A 3 -18.42 -18.06 7.29
N PRO A 4 -18.16 -18.83 6.47
CA PRO A 4 -16.90 -18.85 5.89
C PRO A 4 -16.58 -17.55 5.27
N ARG A 5 -17.54 -16.80 5.17
CA ARG A 5 -17.40 -15.57 4.69
C ARG A 5 -16.37 -14.75 5.37
N LYS A 6 -16.10 -14.97 6.60
CA LYS A 6 -15.18 -14.21 7.26
C LYS A 6 -13.86 -14.29 6.61
N ASN A 7 -13.41 -15.42 6.25
CA ASN A 7 -12.12 -15.57 5.66
C ASN A 7 -12.04 -15.03 4.27
N ALA A 8 -13.07 -15.28 3.52
CA ALA A 8 -13.06 -14.79 2.18
C ALA A 8 -13.17 -13.30 2.14
N THR A 9 -13.97 -12.76 3.02
CA THR A 9 -14.21 -11.36 2.97
C THR A 9 -13.03 -10.56 3.41
N THR A 10 -12.12 -11.13 4.17
CA THR A 10 -10.98 -10.39 4.63
C THR A 10 -10.23 -9.74 3.48
N ILE A 11 -9.98 -10.47 2.41
CA ILE A 11 -9.28 -9.91 1.27
C ILE A 11 -10.21 -9.07 0.42
N GLN A 12 -11.43 -9.52 0.24
CA GLN A 12 -12.36 -8.80 -0.62
C GLN A 12 -12.80 -7.47 -0.04
N ASP A 13 -12.73 -7.35 1.29
CA ASP A 13 -13.18 -6.13 1.95
C ASP A 13 -12.10 -5.10 2.16
N LEU A 14 -10.89 -5.32 1.64
CA LEU A 14 -9.83 -4.36 1.85
C LEU A 14 -10.18 -2.98 1.32
N GLY A 15 -10.88 -2.91 0.20
CA GLY A 15 -11.28 -1.64 -0.37
C GLY A 15 -12.21 -0.85 0.55
N ASP A 16 -13.08 -1.55 1.27
CA ASP A 16 -14.02 -0.91 2.17
C ASP A 16 -13.31 -0.40 3.43
N ASP A 17 -12.19 -1.01 3.78
CA ASP A 17 -11.44 -0.61 4.96
C ASP A 17 -10.42 0.47 4.69
N LEU A 18 -10.20 0.80 3.43
CA LEU A 18 -9.17 1.77 3.08
C LEU A 18 -9.63 3.17 3.42
N VAL A 19 -8.86 3.86 4.24
CA VAL A 19 -9.10 5.26 4.57
C VAL A 19 -7.82 6.03 4.28
N ILE A 20 -7.89 6.96 3.34
CA ILE A 20 -6.75 7.84 3.05
C ILE A 20 -6.85 8.99 4.03
N THR A 21 -5.83 9.17 4.85
CA THR A 21 -5.85 10.21 5.87
C THR A 21 -5.08 11.44 5.47
N LYS A 22 -4.15 11.31 4.53
CA LYS A 22 -3.35 12.46 4.12
C LYS A 22 -2.72 12.22 2.76
N THR A 23 -2.73 13.23 1.92
CA THR A 23 -1.97 13.20 0.67
C THR A 23 -1.16 14.47 0.60
N THR A 24 0.11 14.34 0.23
CA THR A 24 1.01 15.49 0.14
C THR A 24 1.83 15.36 -1.13
N ARG A 25 1.55 16.23 -2.09
CA ARG A 25 2.28 16.23 -3.34
C ARG A 25 3.64 16.88 -3.14
N ARG A 26 4.69 16.23 -3.65
CA ARG A 26 6.02 16.81 -3.58
C ARG A 26 6.20 17.74 -4.77
N ASN A 27 6.74 18.93 -4.52
CA ASN A 27 6.81 19.94 -5.58
C ASN A 27 8.04 19.82 -6.44
N THR A 28 9.17 19.49 -5.86
CA THR A 28 10.43 19.55 -6.57
C THR A 28 10.82 18.22 -7.22
N VAL A 29 10.65 17.14 -6.50
CA VAL A 29 11.13 15.84 -6.96
C VAL A 29 10.02 14.92 -7.44
N GLY A 30 8.80 15.42 -7.48
CA GLY A 30 7.67 14.63 -7.96
C GLY A 30 7.19 13.61 -6.97
N GLY A 31 6.06 13.00 -7.31
CA GLY A 31 5.45 12.00 -6.44
C GLY A 31 4.54 12.59 -5.40
N THR A 32 3.68 11.77 -4.85
CA THR A 32 2.74 12.15 -3.80
C THR A 32 2.85 11.17 -2.66
N TRP A 33 3.03 11.69 -1.45
CA TRP A 33 2.97 10.86 -0.26
C TRP A 33 1.51 10.63 0.09
N VAL A 34 1.14 9.38 0.24
CA VAL A 34 -0.22 9.00 0.60
C VAL A 34 -0.15 8.19 1.88
N SER A 35 -0.86 8.66 2.90
CA SER A 35 -0.90 7.96 4.19
C SER A 35 -2.32 7.54 4.47
N GLY A 36 -2.48 6.45 5.18
CA GLY A 36 -3.80 5.98 5.52
C GLY A 36 -3.79 4.76 6.38
N THR A 37 -4.98 4.18 6.51
CA THR A 37 -5.16 2.94 7.25
C THR A 37 -5.95 1.97 6.41
N ILE A 38 -5.71 0.69 6.65
CA ILE A 38 -6.40 -0.37 5.95
C ILE A 38 -6.29 -1.65 6.79
N HIS A 39 -7.44 -2.23 7.10
CA HIS A 39 -7.51 -3.52 7.79
C HIS A 39 -6.58 -3.60 9.02
N GLY A 40 -6.70 -2.61 9.92
CA GLY A 40 -5.92 -2.60 11.16
C GLY A 40 -4.44 -2.26 10.99
N HIS A 41 -4.08 -1.69 9.84
CA HIS A 41 -2.69 -1.33 9.54
C HIS A 41 -2.62 0.13 9.14
N ARG A 42 -1.46 0.74 9.36
CA ARG A 42 -1.16 2.09 8.87
C ARG A 42 -0.17 1.96 7.74
N PHE A 43 -0.27 2.84 6.76
CA PHE A 43 0.71 2.84 5.69
C PHE A 43 1.10 4.25 5.27
N ASP A 44 2.32 4.38 4.76
CA ASP A 44 2.78 5.57 4.06
C ASP A 44 3.35 5.08 2.73
N ALA A 45 2.93 5.69 1.65
CA ALA A 45 3.37 5.30 0.32
C ALA A 45 3.78 6.50 -0.49
N LEU A 46 4.84 6.37 -1.27
CA LEU A 46 5.24 7.40 -2.23
C LEU A 46 4.85 6.91 -3.61
N VAL A 47 3.91 7.61 -4.23
CA VAL A 47 3.25 7.20 -5.46
C VAL A 47 3.58 8.18 -6.57
N PHE A 48 3.82 7.68 -7.77
CA PHE A 48 4.17 8.53 -8.91
C PHE A 48 3.15 8.43 -10.03
N PRO A 49 3.02 9.49 -10.85
CA PRO A 49 2.09 9.44 -11.99
C PRO A 49 2.61 8.59 -13.13
N GLU A 50 3.93 8.34 -13.16
CA GLU A 50 4.57 7.56 -14.21
C GLU A 50 5.33 6.42 -13.60
N HIS A 51 5.58 5.38 -14.39
CA HIS A 51 6.41 4.27 -13.93
C HIS A 51 7.85 4.74 -13.74
N ALA A 52 8.57 4.07 -12.85
CA ALA A 52 9.96 4.40 -12.58
C ALA A 52 10.81 4.12 -13.80
N GLU A 53 11.82 4.97 -14.02
CA GLU A 53 12.77 4.73 -15.12
C GLU A 53 13.58 3.47 -14.85
N VAL A 54 13.84 3.18 -13.57
CA VAL A 54 14.47 1.94 -13.18
C VAL A 54 13.35 1.06 -12.62
N PRO A 55 12.91 0.04 -13.38
CA PRO A 55 11.71 -0.73 -12.98
C PRO A 55 11.81 -1.34 -11.59
N GLU A 56 13.01 -1.66 -11.14
CA GLU A 56 13.18 -2.30 -9.84
C GLU A 56 12.93 -1.36 -8.68
N TYR A 57 12.83 -0.05 -8.93
CA TYR A 57 12.58 0.90 -7.85
C TYR A 57 11.13 0.93 -7.42
N GLU A 58 10.21 0.46 -8.26
CA GLU A 58 8.81 0.41 -7.85
C GLU A 58 8.40 -1.04 -7.62
N ILE A 59 7.39 -1.23 -6.77
CA ILE A 59 6.88 -2.57 -6.46
C ILE A 59 6.11 -3.04 -7.69
N ASP A 60 6.63 -4.02 -8.37
CA ASP A 60 6.05 -4.54 -9.62
C ASP A 60 5.75 -3.35 -10.54
N ASP A 61 4.62 -3.23 -11.11
CA ASP A 61 4.28 -2.10 -11.98
C ASP A 61 3.34 -1.13 -11.29
N SER A 62 3.50 -0.93 -10.01
CA SER A 62 2.54 -0.21 -9.19
C SER A 62 2.68 1.30 -9.21
N ARG A 63 3.82 1.83 -9.64
CA ARG A 63 4.18 3.24 -9.53
C ARG A 63 4.38 3.66 -8.06
N ILE A 64 4.56 2.70 -7.16
CA ILE A 64 4.86 2.94 -5.75
C ILE A 64 6.33 2.66 -5.52
N SER A 65 7.11 3.68 -5.18
CA SER A 65 8.54 3.53 -4.97
C SER A 65 8.91 3.36 -3.50
N LYS A 66 7.99 3.72 -2.60
CA LYS A 66 8.17 3.51 -1.16
C LYS A 66 6.83 3.10 -0.57
N LEU A 67 6.87 2.10 0.30
CA LEU A 67 5.66 1.65 1.00
C LEU A 67 6.06 1.07 2.34
N TRP A 68 5.60 1.70 3.39
CA TRP A 68 5.79 1.24 4.76
C TRP A 68 4.43 0.84 5.31
N LEU A 69 4.37 -0.34 5.91
CA LEU A 69 3.12 -0.88 6.45
C LEU A 69 3.37 -1.34 7.89
N GLN A 70 2.56 -0.84 8.81
CA GLN A 70 2.70 -1.15 10.23
C GLN A 70 1.39 -1.72 10.74
N ARG A 71 1.48 -2.82 11.47
CA ARG A 71 0.30 -3.38 12.13
C ARG A 71 0.02 -2.55 13.37
N GLN A 72 -1.19 -2.02 13.49
CA GLN A 72 -1.51 -1.07 14.57
C GLN A 72 -1.57 -1.72 15.93
N ALA A 73 -1.98 -2.99 16.00
CA ALA A 73 -2.16 -3.65 17.29
C ALA A 73 -0.87 -3.71 18.11
N ASP A 74 0.26 -3.94 17.48
CA ASP A 74 1.53 -4.09 18.18
C ASP A 74 2.62 -3.17 17.66
N LYS A 75 2.30 -2.30 16.69
CA LYS A 75 3.23 -1.34 16.11
C LYS A 75 4.41 -1.99 15.40
N VAL A 76 4.21 -3.20 14.91
CA VAL A 76 5.27 -3.90 14.19
C VAL A 76 5.24 -3.53 12.73
N THR A 77 6.40 -3.20 12.14
CA THR A 77 6.50 -3.00 10.69
C THR A 77 6.42 -4.37 10.04
N VAL A 78 5.38 -4.55 9.22
CA VAL A 78 5.12 -5.84 8.58
C VAL A 78 5.47 -5.85 7.10
N TYR A 79 5.88 -4.72 6.56
CA TYR A 79 6.37 -4.61 5.20
C TYR A 79 7.07 -3.27 5.02
N ASN A 80 8.17 -3.26 4.31
CA ASN A 80 8.81 -2.00 3.95
C ASN A 80 9.53 -2.13 2.62
N TRP A 81 9.22 -1.23 1.72
CA TRP A 81 9.84 -1.14 0.40
C TRP A 81 10.34 0.29 0.25
N ASP A 82 11.64 0.46 0.01
CA ASP A 82 12.23 1.76 -0.21
C ASP A 82 13.12 1.64 -1.44
N ARG A 83 12.50 1.66 -2.63
CA ARG A 83 13.16 1.43 -3.90
C ARG A 83 13.88 0.08 -3.90
N GLY A 84 13.24 -0.89 -3.27
CA GLY A 84 13.73 -2.24 -3.06
C GLY A 84 13.18 -2.75 -1.77
N GLN A 85 13.10 -4.07 -1.63
CA GLN A 85 12.45 -4.66 -0.47
C GLN A 85 13.38 -4.68 0.74
N ASP A 86 13.01 -3.94 1.80
CA ASP A 86 13.74 -3.94 3.05
C ASP A 86 13.17 -4.95 4.05
N VAL A 87 11.86 -4.98 4.18
CA VAL A 87 11.18 -5.90 5.09
C VAL A 87 10.10 -6.61 4.29
N PRO A 88 10.24 -7.91 4.04
CA PRO A 88 9.22 -8.63 3.27
C PRO A 88 7.94 -8.74 4.08
N ALA A 89 6.84 -9.02 3.40
CA ALA A 89 5.54 -9.13 4.07
C ALA A 89 5.61 -10.19 5.16
N ALA A 90 5.24 -9.78 6.37
CA ALA A 90 5.38 -10.62 7.55
C ALA A 90 4.40 -11.79 7.56
N ASP A 91 3.25 -11.60 6.91
CA ASP A 91 2.22 -12.63 6.90
C ASP A 91 1.33 -12.44 5.68
N ARG A 92 0.33 -13.31 5.59
CA ARG A 92 -0.55 -13.33 4.45
C ARG A 92 -1.40 -12.06 4.34
N ILE A 93 -1.79 -11.50 5.47
CA ILE A 93 -2.59 -10.29 5.47
C ILE A 93 -1.76 -9.10 4.97
N ALA A 94 -0.51 -8.99 5.44
CA ALA A 94 0.37 -7.92 4.97
C ALA A 94 0.58 -8.04 3.46
N ALA A 95 0.79 -9.25 2.96
CA ALA A 95 0.98 -9.46 1.53
C ALA A 95 -0.27 -9.06 0.74
N ALA A 96 -1.45 -9.39 1.25
CA ALA A 96 -2.70 -9.03 0.59
C ALA A 96 -2.89 -7.52 0.55
N ILE A 97 -2.53 -6.82 1.61
CA ILE A 97 -2.63 -5.37 1.65
C ILE A 97 -1.69 -4.75 0.63
N VAL A 98 -0.45 -5.24 0.57
CA VAL A 98 0.52 -4.73 -0.39
C VAL A 98 0.00 -4.92 -1.81
N ASP A 99 -0.52 -6.11 -2.13
CA ASP A 99 -1.07 -6.38 -3.45
C ASP A 99 -2.24 -5.46 -3.78
N PHE A 100 -3.10 -5.23 -2.80
CA PHE A 100 -4.25 -4.38 -2.99
C PHE A 100 -3.83 -2.93 -3.30
N LEU A 101 -2.87 -2.41 -2.51
CA LEU A 101 -2.39 -1.04 -2.72
C LEU A 101 -1.67 -0.93 -4.06
N CYS A 102 -0.89 -1.94 -4.42
CA CYS A 102 -0.18 -1.92 -5.70
C CYS A 102 -1.15 -1.95 -6.88
N ALA A 103 -2.29 -2.59 -6.71
CA ALA A 103 -3.27 -2.69 -7.80
C ALA A 103 -4.01 -1.40 -8.07
N GLY A 104 -4.14 -0.51 -7.09
CA GLY A 104 -5.02 0.63 -7.28
C GLY A 104 -4.65 1.97 -6.68
N LEU A 105 -3.62 2.02 -5.83
CA LEU A 105 -3.36 3.26 -5.12
C LEU A 105 -2.93 4.39 -6.07
N ALA A 106 -2.10 4.10 -7.05
CA ALA A 106 -1.66 5.11 -7.99
C ALA A 106 -2.84 5.66 -8.80
N GLU A 107 -3.73 4.78 -9.22
CA GLU A 107 -4.91 5.23 -9.96
C GLU A 107 -5.81 6.07 -9.09
N THR A 108 -5.98 5.70 -7.83
CA THR A 108 -6.77 6.49 -6.89
C THR A 108 -6.14 7.86 -6.69
N THR A 109 -4.82 7.91 -6.58
CA THR A 109 -4.11 9.15 -6.32
C THR A 109 -4.14 10.10 -7.51
N TYR A 110 -3.96 9.57 -8.72
CA TYR A 110 -3.82 10.40 -9.90
C TYR A 110 -5.00 10.32 -10.86
N GLY A 111 -5.96 9.46 -10.59
CA GLY A 111 -7.14 9.37 -11.45
C GLY A 111 -6.91 8.63 -12.74
N LYS A 112 -5.86 7.85 -12.84
CA LYS A 112 -5.64 7.08 -14.05
C LYS A 112 -5.00 5.77 -13.83
#